data_f14b0259a59e11cc577a6b5acd4a1ce4
#
_entry.id   f14b0259a59e11cc577a6b5acd4a1ce4
#
_cell.length_a   1.000
_cell.length_b   1.000
_cell.length_c   1.000
_cell.angle_alpha   90.00
_cell.angle_beta   90.00
_cell.angle_gamma   90.00
#
_symmetry.space_group_name_H-M   'P 1'
#
loop_
_entity.id
_entity.type
_entity.pdbx_description
1 polymer ?
#
loop_
_entity_poly.entity_id
_entity_poly.type
_entity_poly.pdbx_seq_one_letter_code
_entity_poly.pdbx_strand_id
1 'polypeptide(L)'
;MVVNKAGREIPQAIADQYGVYEGELARIKPYEASSRKVKPVEPRQEKLLGSLREAIEKTGLKDGMTISFHHHFREGDYVINMVMEEIAKMGIKNLSIAPSSIANVHEPLIEHIKNGVITNITSSGLRDKLGAAISSGIMENPVVIRSHGGRARAITAGDIHIDVAFLGAPSSDEYGNVNGTKGKATCGSLGYAMIDAKYADQVVVITDSLVPYPNTPISIPQTDVDYVVVVDAIGDPQGIAKGATRFTKNPKELLIA
;
A
#
# COMPACT_ATOMS: atom_id res chain seq x y z
N MET A 1 -9.46 -25.87 -21.71
CA MET A 1 -8.46 -24.97 -22.28
C MET A 1 -9.15 -24.04 -23.26
N VAL A 2 -8.86 -22.76 -23.20
CA VAL A 2 -9.31 -21.74 -24.14
C VAL A 2 -8.10 -21.12 -24.81
N VAL A 3 -8.12 -20.92 -26.12
CA VAL A 3 -7.04 -20.25 -26.83
C VAL A 3 -7.34 -18.77 -26.91
N ASN A 4 -6.45 -17.93 -26.38
CA ASN A 4 -6.59 -16.48 -26.45
C ASN A 4 -6.16 -15.93 -27.84
N LYS A 5 -6.42 -14.65 -28.10
CA LYS A 5 -6.05 -14.03 -29.41
C LYS A 5 -4.55 -13.86 -29.64
N ALA A 6 -3.71 -14.14 -28.65
CA ALA A 6 -2.25 -14.26 -28.83
C ALA A 6 -1.83 -15.72 -29.15
N GLY A 7 -2.78 -16.65 -29.37
CA GLY A 7 -2.52 -18.04 -29.69
C GLY A 7 -2.06 -18.90 -28.50
N ARG A 8 -2.26 -18.43 -27.26
CA ARG A 8 -1.86 -19.16 -26.04
C ARG A 8 -3.03 -19.93 -25.46
N GLU A 9 -2.79 -21.17 -25.04
CA GLU A 9 -3.76 -21.96 -24.30
C GLU A 9 -3.82 -21.51 -22.83
N ILE A 10 -5.03 -21.25 -22.36
CA ILE A 10 -5.34 -20.81 -21.00
C ILE A 10 -6.22 -21.87 -20.33
N PRO A 11 -5.93 -22.31 -19.11
CA PRO A 11 -6.82 -23.21 -18.36
C PRO A 11 -8.23 -22.62 -18.24
N GLN A 12 -9.26 -23.47 -18.42
CA GLN A 12 -10.66 -23.02 -18.42
C GLN A 12 -11.01 -22.25 -17.14
N ALA A 13 -10.61 -22.77 -15.97
CA ALA A 13 -10.88 -22.11 -14.69
C ALA A 13 -10.29 -20.69 -14.59
N ILE A 14 -9.13 -20.47 -15.19
CA ILE A 14 -8.51 -19.14 -15.25
C ILE A 14 -9.27 -18.24 -16.22
N ALA A 15 -9.66 -18.79 -17.37
CA ALA A 15 -10.45 -18.06 -18.37
C ALA A 15 -11.82 -17.63 -17.82
N ASP A 16 -12.49 -18.49 -17.06
CA ASP A 16 -13.79 -18.22 -16.47
C ASP A 16 -13.70 -17.15 -15.37
N GLN A 17 -12.64 -17.16 -14.59
CA GLN A 17 -12.43 -16.20 -13.48
C GLN A 17 -11.94 -14.83 -13.94
N TYR A 18 -11.02 -14.79 -14.90
CA TYR A 18 -10.31 -13.55 -15.28
C TYR A 18 -10.56 -13.11 -16.73
N GLY A 19 -11.30 -13.91 -17.48
CA GLY A 19 -11.43 -13.75 -18.93
C GLY A 19 -10.14 -14.13 -19.68
N VAL A 20 -10.17 -14.01 -20.99
CA VAL A 20 -9.02 -14.25 -21.85
C VAL A 20 -8.64 -12.97 -22.60
N TYR A 21 -7.39 -12.88 -23.03
CA TYR A 21 -6.95 -11.78 -23.89
C TYR A 21 -7.65 -11.88 -25.26
N GLU A 22 -8.48 -10.91 -25.56
CA GLU A 22 -9.27 -10.83 -26.80
C GLU A 22 -8.66 -9.92 -27.87
N GLY A 23 -7.44 -9.44 -27.65
CA GLY A 23 -6.74 -8.50 -28.49
C GLY A 23 -6.74 -7.07 -27.94
N GLU A 24 -5.90 -6.21 -28.49
CA GLU A 24 -5.68 -4.85 -28.00
C GLU A 24 -6.94 -3.95 -28.07
N LEU A 25 -7.77 -4.17 -29.08
CA LEU A 25 -8.96 -3.34 -29.32
C LEU A 25 -10.21 -3.84 -28.61
N ALA A 26 -10.21 -5.06 -28.06
CA ALA A 26 -11.39 -5.63 -27.40
C ALA A 26 -11.70 -5.02 -26.02
N ARG A 27 -10.77 -4.31 -25.43
CA ARG A 27 -10.90 -3.68 -24.12
C ARG A 27 -11.19 -2.18 -24.16
N ILE A 28 -11.82 -1.69 -25.21
CA ILE A 28 -12.41 -0.36 -25.16
C ILE A 28 -13.69 -0.42 -24.31
N LYS A 29 -13.55 -0.75 -23.02
CA LYS A 29 -14.59 -0.40 -22.07
C LYS A 29 -14.55 1.13 -21.90
N PRO A 30 -15.71 1.79 -21.82
CA PRO A 30 -15.73 3.18 -21.39
C PRO A 30 -14.88 3.30 -20.12
N TYR A 31 -13.93 4.21 -20.14
CA TYR A 31 -13.08 4.46 -18.98
C TYR A 31 -13.98 5.07 -17.88
N GLU A 32 -14.36 4.25 -16.93
CA GLU A 32 -14.92 4.74 -15.67
C GLU A 32 -13.76 5.17 -14.80
N ALA A 33 -13.39 6.46 -14.91
CA ALA A 33 -12.43 7.01 -13.98
C ALA A 33 -12.99 6.90 -12.56
N SER A 34 -12.28 6.23 -11.67
CA SER A 34 -12.58 6.39 -10.25
C SER A 34 -12.30 7.84 -9.90
N SER A 35 -13.36 8.61 -9.69
CA SER A 35 -13.20 9.99 -9.27
C SER A 35 -12.69 10.02 -7.84
N ARG A 36 -11.73 10.92 -7.58
CA ARG A 36 -11.34 11.23 -6.20
C ARG A 36 -12.59 11.62 -5.42
N LYS A 37 -12.85 10.96 -4.30
CA LYS A 37 -13.88 11.39 -3.37
C LYS A 37 -13.43 12.70 -2.71
N VAL A 38 -14.16 13.79 -2.95
CA VAL A 38 -13.98 15.01 -2.19
C VAL A 38 -14.66 14.81 -0.85
N LYS A 39 -13.87 14.69 0.21
CA LYS A 39 -14.41 14.57 1.57
C LYS A 39 -14.71 15.95 2.11
N PRO A 40 -15.90 16.19 2.69
CA PRO A 40 -16.14 17.41 3.44
C PRO A 40 -15.21 17.41 4.67
N VAL A 41 -14.50 18.49 4.87
CA VAL A 41 -13.64 18.69 6.03
C VAL A 41 -14.24 19.81 6.86
N GLU A 42 -14.62 19.50 8.08
CA GLU A 42 -15.04 20.52 9.05
C GLU A 42 -13.82 21.38 9.44
N PRO A 43 -13.99 22.69 9.56
CA PRO A 43 -12.92 23.56 10.03
C PRO A 43 -12.42 23.11 11.41
N ARG A 44 -11.10 22.92 11.54
CA ARG A 44 -10.43 22.46 12.77
C ARG A 44 -10.85 21.05 13.23
N GLN A 45 -11.25 20.18 12.29
CA GLN A 45 -11.51 18.78 12.61
C GLN A 45 -10.27 18.15 13.21
N GLU A 46 -10.40 17.61 14.44
CA GLU A 46 -9.35 16.87 15.10
C GLU A 46 -9.16 15.52 14.42
N LYS A 47 -7.94 15.23 13.99
CA LYS A 47 -7.57 13.98 13.30
C LYS A 47 -6.64 13.10 14.10
N LEU A 48 -6.04 13.67 15.16
CA LEU A 48 -5.11 12.96 16.03
C LEU A 48 -5.91 11.99 16.91
N LEU A 49 -5.53 10.71 16.86
CA LEU A 49 -6.14 9.64 17.66
C LEU A 49 -5.13 9.05 18.64
N GLY A 50 -5.66 8.51 19.74
CA GLY A 50 -4.87 8.01 20.84
C GLY A 50 -4.21 6.66 20.59
N SER A 51 -4.69 5.87 19.63
CA SER A 51 -4.14 4.55 19.34
C SER A 51 -4.44 4.07 17.92
N LEU A 52 -3.66 3.08 17.47
CA LEU A 52 -3.89 2.41 16.19
C LEU A 52 -5.23 1.66 16.19
N ARG A 53 -5.61 1.03 17.31
CA ARG A 53 -6.92 0.38 17.47
C ARG A 53 -8.06 1.36 17.23
N GLU A 54 -8.02 2.49 17.88
CA GLU A 54 -9.03 3.53 17.71
C GLU A 54 -9.12 3.98 16.24
N ALA A 55 -7.98 4.13 15.58
CA ALA A 55 -7.95 4.50 14.16
C ALA A 55 -8.61 3.42 13.28
N ILE A 56 -8.30 2.14 13.51
CA ILE A 56 -8.91 1.02 12.78
C ILE A 56 -10.44 1.02 13.01
N GLU A 57 -10.90 1.20 14.24
CA GLU A 57 -12.32 1.29 14.57
C GLU A 57 -13.01 2.46 13.86
N LYS A 58 -12.39 3.62 13.87
CA LYS A 58 -12.91 4.85 13.23
C LYS A 58 -13.00 4.75 11.70
N THR A 59 -12.13 3.97 11.07
CA THR A 59 -12.22 3.73 9.62
C THR A 59 -13.38 2.82 9.24
N GLY A 60 -13.98 2.12 10.20
CA GLY A 60 -15.01 1.12 9.95
C GLY A 60 -14.49 -0.12 9.24
N LEU A 61 -13.18 -0.43 9.35
CA LEU A 61 -12.57 -1.61 8.77
C LEU A 61 -13.26 -2.88 9.24
N LYS A 62 -13.63 -3.75 8.30
CA LYS A 62 -14.32 -5.02 8.54
C LYS A 62 -13.88 -6.09 7.56
N ASP A 63 -14.32 -7.32 7.80
CA ASP A 63 -14.07 -8.47 6.94
C ASP A 63 -14.40 -8.19 5.46
N GLY A 64 -13.54 -8.66 4.59
CA GLY A 64 -13.69 -8.55 3.14
C GLY A 64 -13.19 -7.25 2.52
N MET A 65 -12.82 -6.25 3.33
CA MET A 65 -12.29 -4.98 2.83
C MET A 65 -10.87 -5.09 2.29
N THR A 66 -10.49 -4.11 1.48
CA THR A 66 -9.14 -3.94 0.93
C THR A 66 -8.37 -2.86 1.67
N ILE A 67 -7.20 -3.22 2.19
CA ILE A 67 -6.29 -2.28 2.84
C ILE A 67 -5.01 -2.12 2.02
N SER A 68 -4.40 -0.95 2.08
CA SER A 68 -3.16 -0.69 1.36
C SER A 68 -2.04 -0.20 2.25
N PHE A 69 -0.83 -0.50 1.77
CA PHE A 69 0.44 -0.11 2.36
C PHE A 69 1.42 0.29 1.27
N HIS A 70 2.55 0.88 1.66
CA HIS A 70 3.60 1.25 0.73
C HIS A 70 4.98 0.89 1.28
N HIS A 71 5.96 0.68 0.40
CA HIS A 71 7.24 0.06 0.72
C HIS A 71 8.41 1.04 0.85
N HIS A 72 8.17 2.32 1.10
CA HIS A 72 9.26 3.30 1.15
C HIS A 72 10.20 3.11 2.36
N PHE A 73 9.77 2.40 3.41
CA PHE A 73 10.64 2.01 4.53
C PHE A 73 11.43 0.72 4.28
N ARG A 74 11.11 -0.03 3.22
CA ARG A 74 11.83 -1.24 2.78
C ARG A 74 12.03 -2.24 3.91
N GLU A 75 13.29 -2.68 4.15
CA GLU A 75 13.63 -3.63 5.20
C GLU A 75 13.56 -3.02 6.62
N GLY A 76 13.41 -1.72 6.73
CA GLY A 76 13.21 -1.03 8.00
C GLY A 76 11.75 -0.81 8.38
N ASP A 77 10.78 -1.33 7.62
CA ASP A 77 9.36 -1.05 7.88
C ASP A 77 8.80 -1.79 9.10
N TYR A 78 8.15 -1.06 10.01
CA TYR A 78 7.38 -1.63 11.11
C TYR A 78 5.87 -1.50 10.90
N VAL A 79 5.43 -0.62 9.99
CA VAL A 79 4.02 -0.21 9.86
C VAL A 79 3.12 -1.38 9.47
N ILE A 80 3.50 -2.16 8.45
CA ILE A 80 2.68 -3.28 7.97
C ILE A 80 2.45 -4.30 9.09
N ASN A 81 3.53 -4.73 9.76
CA ASN A 81 3.43 -5.74 10.81
C ASN A 81 2.61 -5.22 12.00
N MET A 82 2.82 -3.95 12.41
CA MET A 82 2.10 -3.31 13.50
C MET A 82 0.58 -3.25 13.24
N VAL A 83 0.19 -2.82 12.05
CA VAL A 83 -1.21 -2.72 11.66
C VAL A 83 -1.85 -4.10 11.55
N MET A 84 -1.17 -5.06 10.91
CA MET A 84 -1.72 -6.42 10.73
C MET A 84 -1.86 -7.18 12.05
N GLU A 85 -0.94 -6.98 12.98
CA GLU A 85 -1.01 -7.55 14.32
C GLU A 85 -2.22 -7.00 15.08
N GLU A 86 -2.48 -5.68 15.01
CA GLU A 86 -3.63 -5.08 15.68
C GLU A 86 -4.95 -5.52 15.04
N ILE A 87 -5.03 -5.57 13.72
CA ILE A 87 -6.17 -6.10 12.97
C ILE A 87 -6.49 -7.54 13.38
N ALA A 88 -5.46 -8.40 13.49
CA ALA A 88 -5.63 -9.79 13.92
C ALA A 88 -6.15 -9.89 15.36
N LYS A 89 -5.65 -9.05 16.30
CA LYS A 89 -6.16 -8.97 17.69
C LYS A 89 -7.61 -8.51 17.76
N MET A 90 -8.06 -7.72 16.80
CA MET A 90 -9.47 -7.29 16.70
C MET A 90 -10.38 -8.37 16.09
N GLY A 91 -9.82 -9.47 15.61
CA GLY A 91 -10.56 -10.58 15.03
C GLY A 91 -11.06 -10.34 13.60
N ILE A 92 -10.60 -9.29 12.93
CA ILE A 92 -10.95 -8.97 11.54
C ILE A 92 -10.22 -9.95 10.63
N LYS A 93 -10.94 -10.46 9.62
CA LYS A 93 -10.47 -11.53 8.71
C LYS A 93 -10.84 -11.24 7.25
N ASN A 94 -10.40 -12.14 6.38
CA ASN A 94 -10.76 -12.13 4.95
C ASN A 94 -10.39 -10.83 4.23
N LEU A 95 -9.28 -10.20 4.63
CA LEU A 95 -8.84 -8.95 4.01
C LEU A 95 -8.09 -9.19 2.71
N SER A 96 -8.30 -8.28 1.76
CA SER A 96 -7.42 -8.08 0.61
C SER A 96 -6.34 -7.05 0.96
N ILE A 97 -5.07 -7.38 0.77
CA ILE A 97 -4.01 -6.40 0.95
C ILE A 97 -3.44 -5.95 -0.39
N ALA A 98 -3.26 -4.65 -0.55
CA ALA A 98 -2.75 -4.02 -1.76
C ALA A 98 -1.46 -3.21 -1.50
N PRO A 99 -0.41 -3.82 -0.93
CA PRO A 99 0.86 -3.11 -0.69
C PRO A 99 1.57 -2.82 -2.02
N SER A 100 2.32 -1.73 -2.05
CA SER A 100 3.12 -1.42 -3.24
C SER A 100 4.27 -2.42 -3.47
N SER A 101 4.86 -2.98 -2.40
CA SER A 101 5.76 -4.14 -2.42
C SER A 101 5.93 -4.66 -1.00
N ILE A 102 6.32 -5.91 -0.86
CA ILE A 102 6.54 -6.56 0.44
C ILE A 102 8.02 -6.97 0.55
N ALA A 103 8.66 -6.54 1.63
CA ALA A 103 10.04 -6.81 1.96
C ALA A 103 10.17 -8.04 2.88
N ASN A 104 11.40 -8.50 3.14
CA ASN A 104 11.64 -9.67 3.99
C ASN A 104 11.21 -9.46 5.46
N VAL A 105 11.29 -8.22 5.95
CA VAL A 105 10.84 -7.86 7.31
C VAL A 105 9.34 -8.17 7.57
N HIS A 106 8.57 -8.37 6.52
CA HIS A 106 7.15 -8.72 6.60
C HIS A 106 6.87 -10.23 6.59
N GLU A 107 7.85 -11.06 6.91
CA GLU A 107 7.66 -12.53 7.09
C GLU A 107 6.46 -12.87 8.00
N PRO A 108 6.13 -12.11 9.08
CA PRO A 108 4.96 -12.38 9.93
C PRO A 108 3.63 -12.44 9.18
N LEU A 109 3.52 -11.87 7.98
CA LEU A 109 2.31 -11.96 7.15
C LEU A 109 1.96 -13.41 6.77
N ILE A 110 2.93 -14.34 6.78
CA ILE A 110 2.70 -15.77 6.55
C ILE A 110 1.67 -16.31 7.54
N GLU A 111 1.79 -15.96 8.82
CA GLU A 111 0.84 -16.41 9.85
C GLU A 111 -0.53 -15.74 9.69
N HIS A 112 -0.59 -14.49 9.27
CA HIS A 112 -1.86 -13.82 8.96
C HIS A 112 -2.58 -14.46 7.77
N ILE A 113 -1.84 -14.97 6.77
CA ILE A 113 -2.42 -15.74 5.65
C ILE A 113 -2.97 -17.07 6.17
N LYS A 114 -2.19 -17.85 6.91
CA LYS A 114 -2.61 -19.16 7.45
C LYS A 114 -3.83 -19.04 8.37
N ASN A 115 -3.94 -17.95 9.12
CA ASN A 115 -5.06 -17.69 10.03
C ASN A 115 -6.28 -17.04 9.36
N GLY A 116 -6.24 -16.84 8.02
CA GLY A 116 -7.35 -16.29 7.24
C GLY A 116 -7.60 -14.79 7.49
N VAL A 117 -6.65 -14.07 8.05
CA VAL A 117 -6.70 -12.60 8.17
C VAL A 117 -6.49 -11.99 6.77
N ILE A 118 -5.54 -12.53 6.02
CA ILE A 118 -5.25 -12.14 4.62
C ILE A 118 -5.67 -13.28 3.70
N THR A 119 -6.54 -12.99 2.75
CA THR A 119 -7.01 -13.96 1.76
C THR A 119 -6.67 -13.59 0.32
N ASN A 120 -6.37 -12.31 0.06
CA ASN A 120 -5.99 -11.83 -1.26
C ASN A 120 -4.80 -10.87 -1.16
N ILE A 121 -3.91 -10.92 -2.14
CA ILE A 121 -2.77 -10.01 -2.26
C ILE A 121 -2.69 -9.49 -3.69
N THR A 122 -2.59 -8.17 -3.84
CA THR A 122 -2.14 -7.53 -5.07
C THR A 122 -0.95 -6.62 -4.75
N SER A 123 0.17 -6.79 -5.47
CA SER A 123 1.42 -6.11 -5.14
C SER A 123 2.26 -5.89 -6.39
N SER A 124 3.32 -5.09 -6.30
CA SER A 124 4.33 -5.04 -7.36
C SER A 124 5.53 -5.96 -7.09
N GLY A 125 5.60 -6.57 -5.92
CA GLY A 125 6.66 -7.51 -5.59
C GLY A 125 6.47 -8.19 -4.24
N LEU A 126 6.80 -9.47 -4.23
CA LEU A 126 6.87 -10.33 -3.04
C LEU A 126 8.27 -10.91 -2.99
N ARG A 127 8.91 -10.92 -1.83
CA ARG A 127 10.31 -11.32 -1.70
C ARG A 127 10.48 -12.41 -0.66
N ASP A 128 11.61 -13.11 -0.79
CA ASP A 128 12.17 -14.01 0.19
C ASP A 128 11.17 -15.06 0.71
N LYS A 129 11.07 -15.25 2.01
CA LYS A 129 10.27 -16.30 2.64
C LYS A 129 8.78 -16.18 2.36
N LEU A 130 8.22 -14.96 2.38
CA LEU A 130 6.81 -14.75 2.04
C LEU A 130 6.52 -15.12 0.58
N GLY A 131 7.39 -14.69 -0.34
CA GLY A 131 7.28 -15.06 -1.76
C GLY A 131 7.38 -16.57 -1.98
N ALA A 132 8.31 -17.23 -1.29
CA ALA A 132 8.46 -18.69 -1.34
C ALA A 132 7.24 -19.42 -0.77
N ALA A 133 6.72 -18.98 0.38
CA ALA A 133 5.55 -19.57 1.02
C ALA A 133 4.30 -19.43 0.11
N ILE A 134 4.07 -18.27 -0.49
CA ILE A 134 2.98 -18.05 -1.42
C ILE A 134 3.15 -18.95 -2.67
N SER A 135 4.36 -19.03 -3.21
CA SER A 135 4.65 -19.89 -4.38
C SER A 135 4.48 -21.38 -4.06
N SER A 136 4.58 -21.79 -2.80
CA SER A 136 4.29 -23.16 -2.36
C SER A 136 2.81 -23.44 -2.10
N GLY A 137 1.92 -22.45 -2.29
CA GLY A 137 0.48 -22.65 -2.27
C GLY A 137 -0.19 -22.41 -0.90
N ILE A 138 0.34 -21.54 -0.05
CA ILE A 138 -0.33 -21.20 1.23
C ILE A 138 -1.60 -20.37 1.05
N MET A 139 -1.81 -19.78 -0.12
CA MET A 139 -3.01 -18.99 -0.45
C MET A 139 -3.94 -19.78 -1.37
N GLU A 140 -5.24 -19.72 -1.09
CA GLU A 140 -6.26 -20.29 -1.98
C GLU A 140 -6.43 -19.45 -3.24
N ASN A 141 -6.37 -18.12 -3.10
CA ASN A 141 -6.53 -17.20 -4.22
C ASN A 141 -5.17 -16.84 -4.83
N PRO A 142 -5.11 -16.74 -6.19
CA PRO A 142 -3.90 -16.30 -6.87
C PRO A 142 -3.50 -14.89 -6.47
N VAL A 143 -2.22 -14.66 -6.25
CA VAL A 143 -1.67 -13.33 -6.05
C VAL A 143 -1.57 -12.60 -7.39
N VAL A 144 -1.98 -11.34 -7.41
CA VAL A 144 -1.89 -10.49 -8.60
C VAL A 144 -0.64 -9.61 -8.50
N ILE A 145 0.32 -9.84 -9.39
CA ILE A 145 1.53 -9.01 -9.48
C ILE A 145 1.37 -7.99 -10.60
N ARG A 146 1.57 -6.72 -10.26
CA ARG A 146 1.50 -5.59 -11.19
C ARG A 146 2.86 -4.89 -11.24
N SER A 147 3.16 -4.25 -12.38
CA SER A 147 4.30 -3.33 -12.41
C SER A 147 4.05 -2.13 -11.48
N HIS A 148 5.10 -1.40 -11.13
CA HIS A 148 4.97 -0.20 -10.28
C HIS A 148 3.95 0.79 -10.87
N GLY A 149 4.09 1.19 -12.11
CA GLY A 149 3.12 2.07 -12.78
C GLY A 149 1.75 1.40 -12.96
N GLY A 150 1.72 0.09 -13.19
CA GLY A 150 0.50 -0.71 -13.32
C GLY A 150 -0.35 -0.73 -12.04
N ARG A 151 0.27 -0.74 -10.84
CA ARG A 151 -0.44 -0.62 -9.57
C ARG A 151 -1.08 0.76 -9.42
N ALA A 152 -0.31 1.82 -9.64
CA ALA A 152 -0.83 3.19 -9.57
C ALA A 152 -1.99 3.39 -10.55
N ARG A 153 -1.82 2.94 -11.80
CA ARG A 153 -2.90 2.97 -12.80
C ARG A 153 -4.12 2.19 -12.36
N ALA A 154 -3.95 0.99 -11.79
CA ALA A 154 -5.06 0.15 -11.35
C ALA A 154 -5.91 0.82 -10.25
N ILE A 155 -5.28 1.56 -9.33
CA ILE A 155 -5.96 2.35 -8.31
C ILE A 155 -6.70 3.53 -8.96
N THR A 156 -6.03 4.31 -9.81
CA THR A 156 -6.64 5.48 -10.45
C THR A 156 -7.74 5.14 -11.44
N ALA A 157 -7.71 3.93 -12.01
CA ALA A 157 -8.73 3.43 -12.94
C ALA A 157 -9.85 2.63 -12.25
N GLY A 158 -9.79 2.46 -10.90
CA GLY A 158 -10.80 1.70 -10.16
C GLY A 158 -10.68 0.18 -10.27
N ASP A 159 -9.62 -0.35 -10.92
CA ASP A 159 -9.35 -1.81 -10.95
C ASP A 159 -8.98 -2.36 -9.56
N ILE A 160 -8.42 -1.49 -8.69
CA ILE A 160 -8.17 -1.74 -7.28
C ILE A 160 -8.91 -0.64 -6.50
N HIS A 161 -9.90 -1.04 -5.73
CA HIS A 161 -10.53 -0.18 -4.74
C HIS A 161 -9.81 -0.37 -3.39
N ILE A 162 -9.50 0.72 -2.71
CA ILE A 162 -8.87 0.72 -1.38
C ILE A 162 -9.86 1.29 -0.39
N ASP A 163 -10.32 0.46 0.55
CA ASP A 163 -11.20 0.91 1.63
C ASP A 163 -10.41 1.71 2.66
N VAL A 164 -9.23 1.22 3.08
CA VAL A 164 -8.39 1.92 4.05
C VAL A 164 -6.92 1.89 3.62
N ALA A 165 -6.29 3.07 3.54
CA ALA A 165 -4.85 3.20 3.34
C ALA A 165 -4.15 3.50 4.67
N PHE A 166 -3.19 2.65 5.08
CA PHE A 166 -2.32 2.87 6.22
C PHE A 166 -0.97 3.37 5.75
N LEU A 167 -0.65 4.62 6.07
CA LEU A 167 0.49 5.33 5.53
C LEU A 167 1.50 5.67 6.63
N GLY A 168 2.65 5.00 6.63
CA GLY A 168 3.77 5.40 7.46
C GLY A 168 4.33 6.75 7.03
N ALA A 169 4.48 7.68 7.94
CA ALA A 169 4.91 9.04 7.67
C ALA A 169 6.13 9.43 8.53
N PRO A 170 7.30 9.70 7.94
CA PRO A 170 8.47 10.18 8.69
C PRO A 170 8.21 11.44 9.51
N SER A 171 7.28 12.28 9.09
CA SER A 171 6.72 13.35 9.91
C SER A 171 5.30 13.70 9.45
N SER A 172 4.47 14.07 10.40
CA SER A 172 3.11 14.60 10.18
C SER A 172 2.81 15.71 11.16
N ASP A 173 1.96 16.68 10.78
CA ASP A 173 1.32 17.53 11.77
C ASP A 173 -0.03 16.92 12.23
N GLU A 174 -0.66 17.54 13.21
CA GLU A 174 -1.92 17.09 13.80
C GLU A 174 -3.11 17.07 12.83
N TYR A 175 -3.00 17.81 11.72
CA TYR A 175 -4.02 17.84 10.66
C TYR A 175 -3.75 16.87 9.51
N GLY A 176 -2.58 16.21 9.50
CA GLY A 176 -2.24 15.19 8.50
C GLY A 176 -1.50 15.71 7.28
N ASN A 177 -0.80 16.85 7.36
CA ASN A 177 0.17 17.20 6.34
C ASN A 177 1.43 16.35 6.52
N VAL A 178 1.76 15.54 5.53
CA VAL A 178 2.82 14.53 5.60
C VAL A 178 4.04 14.95 4.80
N ASN A 179 5.22 14.66 5.38
CA ASN A 179 6.51 14.86 4.73
C ASN A 179 7.40 13.62 4.91
N GLY A 180 8.08 13.19 3.85
CA GLY A 180 8.98 12.03 3.86
C GLY A 180 10.45 12.36 4.13
N THR A 181 10.83 13.66 4.18
CA THR A 181 12.23 14.09 4.27
C THR A 181 12.63 14.58 5.66
N LYS A 182 11.67 14.68 6.58
CA LYS A 182 11.87 15.10 7.98
C LYS A 182 11.50 13.97 8.93
N GLY A 183 12.03 13.99 10.15
CA GLY A 183 11.77 12.99 11.19
C GLY A 183 12.89 11.96 11.33
N LYS A 184 12.66 10.95 12.18
CA LYS A 184 13.65 9.90 12.50
C LYS A 184 13.80 8.89 11.34
N ALA A 185 12.69 8.49 10.75
CA ALA A 185 12.59 7.44 9.72
C ALA A 185 12.49 8.03 8.30
N THR A 186 13.33 9.02 7.97
CA THR A 186 13.28 9.68 6.65
C THR A 186 13.46 8.69 5.50
N CYS A 187 12.57 8.73 4.52
CA CYS A 187 12.57 7.85 3.35
C CYS A 187 12.64 8.59 2.01
N GLY A 188 12.56 9.91 2.03
CA GLY A 188 12.53 10.74 0.82
C GLY A 188 11.13 10.91 0.26
N SER A 189 10.97 10.73 -1.05
CA SER A 189 9.66 10.82 -1.71
C SER A 189 8.71 9.74 -1.23
N LEU A 190 7.46 10.12 -0.96
CA LEU A 190 6.40 9.19 -0.54
C LEU A 190 5.80 8.38 -1.70
N GLY A 191 6.08 8.77 -2.94
CA GLY A 191 5.77 7.97 -4.13
C GLY A 191 4.35 7.41 -4.17
N TYR A 192 4.22 6.10 -4.03
CA TYR A 192 2.93 5.40 -4.10
C TYR A 192 1.95 5.75 -2.99
N ALA A 193 2.43 6.15 -1.80
CA ALA A 193 1.58 6.59 -0.71
C ALA A 193 0.70 7.78 -1.12
N MET A 194 1.18 8.63 -2.03
CA MET A 194 0.42 9.77 -2.56
C MET A 194 -0.81 9.33 -3.38
N ILE A 195 -0.70 8.23 -4.12
CA ILE A 195 -1.82 7.67 -4.89
C ILE A 195 -2.82 7.01 -3.95
N ASP A 196 -2.34 6.22 -2.99
CA ASP A 196 -3.18 5.56 -2.01
C ASP A 196 -3.96 6.60 -1.18
N ALA A 197 -3.30 7.65 -0.68
CA ALA A 197 -3.95 8.75 0.04
C ALA A 197 -5.05 9.44 -0.78
N LYS A 198 -4.82 9.58 -2.08
CA LYS A 198 -5.73 10.31 -2.97
C LYS A 198 -6.99 9.53 -3.33
N TYR A 199 -6.92 8.19 -3.35
CA TYR A 199 -7.99 7.36 -3.90
C TYR A 199 -8.61 6.39 -2.90
N ALA A 200 -8.04 6.19 -1.71
CA ALA A 200 -8.64 5.38 -0.65
C ALA A 200 -9.87 6.06 -0.05
N ASP A 201 -10.81 5.25 0.44
CA ASP A 201 -12.00 5.75 1.12
C ASP A 201 -11.66 6.36 2.48
N GLN A 202 -10.72 5.75 3.21
CA GLN A 202 -10.19 6.25 4.48
C GLN A 202 -8.66 6.21 4.47
N VAL A 203 -8.03 7.19 5.08
CA VAL A 203 -6.57 7.31 5.14
C VAL A 203 -6.12 7.54 6.57
N VAL A 204 -5.33 6.60 7.08
CA VAL A 204 -4.69 6.67 8.40
C VAL A 204 -3.20 6.92 8.22
N VAL A 205 -2.72 8.03 8.71
CA VAL A 205 -1.30 8.35 8.80
C VAL A 205 -0.75 7.85 10.13
N ILE A 206 0.34 7.10 10.09
CA ILE A 206 1.06 6.58 11.26
C ILE A 206 2.44 7.23 11.28
N THR A 207 2.78 7.94 12.34
CA THR A 207 4.03 8.69 12.44
C THR A 207 4.70 8.48 13.81
N ASP A 208 6.02 8.58 13.85
CA ASP A 208 6.81 8.66 15.08
C ASP A 208 7.39 10.07 15.31
N SER A 209 6.94 11.05 14.51
CA SER A 209 7.39 12.43 14.57
C SER A 209 6.25 13.39 14.27
N LEU A 210 5.47 13.71 15.30
CA LEU A 210 4.47 14.77 15.25
C LEU A 210 5.17 16.12 15.32
N VAL A 211 4.91 17.00 14.37
CA VAL A 211 5.52 18.32 14.27
C VAL A 211 4.46 19.43 14.29
N PRO A 212 4.82 20.66 14.63
CA PRO A 212 3.89 21.79 14.58
C PRO A 212 3.33 22.03 13.17
N TYR A 213 2.06 22.41 13.09
CA TYR A 213 1.40 22.84 11.86
C TYR A 213 1.98 24.18 11.34
N PRO A 214 2.19 24.34 10.02
CA PRO A 214 2.07 23.35 8.95
C PRO A 214 3.39 22.58 8.73
N ASN A 215 3.31 21.28 8.52
CA ASN A 215 4.45 20.43 8.17
C ASN A 215 4.87 20.61 6.71
N THR A 216 5.70 21.60 6.43
CA THR A 216 6.15 21.92 5.06
C THR A 216 7.56 21.41 4.77
N PRO A 217 7.91 21.10 3.50
CA PRO A 217 7.03 21.01 2.33
C PRO A 217 6.03 19.84 2.46
N ILE A 218 4.83 20.01 1.92
CA ILE A 218 3.77 19.03 2.02
C ILE A 218 3.87 18.04 0.86
N SER A 219 4.01 16.75 1.16
CA SER A 219 3.99 15.68 0.16
C SER A 219 2.60 15.06 0.01
N ILE A 220 1.89 14.83 1.13
CA ILE A 220 0.48 14.44 1.17
C ILE A 220 -0.24 15.51 1.97
N PRO A 221 -1.24 16.18 1.39
CA PRO A 221 -1.96 17.25 2.07
C PRO A 221 -2.99 16.70 3.06
N GLN A 222 -3.27 17.46 4.08
CA GLN A 222 -4.29 17.16 5.09
C GLN A 222 -5.68 16.86 4.49
N THR A 223 -5.98 17.35 3.31
CA THR A 223 -7.25 17.08 2.62
C THR A 223 -7.40 15.64 2.15
N ASP A 224 -6.29 14.88 2.10
CA ASP A 224 -6.26 13.48 1.68
C ASP A 224 -6.07 12.53 2.88
N VAL A 225 -6.09 13.05 4.12
CA VAL A 225 -5.86 12.28 5.36
C VAL A 225 -7.08 12.41 6.26
N ASP A 226 -7.54 11.28 6.81
CA ASP A 226 -8.67 11.26 7.73
C ASP A 226 -8.21 11.24 9.20
N TYR A 227 -7.20 10.42 9.51
CA TYR A 227 -6.71 10.23 10.88
C TYR A 227 -5.20 10.22 10.95
N VAL A 228 -4.67 10.63 12.10
CA VAL A 228 -3.23 10.61 12.41
C VAL A 228 -3.05 9.85 13.73
N VAL A 229 -2.12 8.90 13.75
CA VAL A 229 -1.73 8.15 14.94
C VAL A 229 -0.24 8.32 15.19
N VAL A 230 0.12 8.63 16.43
CA VAL A 230 1.53 8.70 16.85
C VAL A 230 1.92 7.39 17.51
N VAL A 231 3.05 6.82 17.08
CA VAL A 231 3.63 5.59 17.62
C VAL A 231 5.09 5.83 18.01
N ASP A 232 5.69 4.91 18.75
CA ASP A 232 7.09 5.06 19.21
C ASP A 232 8.09 5.03 18.05
N ALA A 233 7.86 4.14 17.07
CA ALA A 233 8.69 4.00 15.88
C ALA A 233 7.88 3.44 14.70
N ILE A 234 8.05 4.03 13.52
CA ILE A 234 7.46 3.53 12.25
C ILE A 234 8.43 2.68 11.46
N GLY A 235 9.70 2.64 11.87
CA GLY A 235 10.71 1.85 11.18
C GLY A 235 12.11 2.03 11.75
N ASP A 236 13.02 1.15 11.34
CA ASP A 236 14.45 1.26 11.62
C ASP A 236 15.11 2.16 10.56
N PRO A 237 15.66 3.34 10.95
CA PRO A 237 16.35 4.23 10.03
C PRO A 237 17.54 3.59 9.28
N GLN A 238 18.15 2.54 9.83
CA GLN A 238 19.25 1.83 9.19
C GLN A 238 18.79 0.89 8.09
N GLY A 239 17.60 0.30 8.25
CA GLY A 239 16.95 -0.55 7.24
C GLY A 239 16.31 0.22 6.10
N ILE A 240 16.08 1.53 6.27
CA ILE A 240 15.50 2.40 5.25
C ILE A 240 16.59 2.80 4.25
N ALA A 241 16.48 2.34 3.00
CA ALA A 241 17.42 2.74 1.96
C ALA A 241 17.25 4.23 1.63
N LYS A 242 18.20 5.02 2.04
CA LYS A 242 18.38 6.40 1.55
C LYS A 242 18.86 6.30 0.11
N GLY A 243 18.38 7.16 -0.77
CA GLY A 243 18.74 7.16 -2.19
C GLY A 243 20.25 7.10 -2.45
N ALA A 244 20.66 6.90 -3.70
CA ALA A 244 22.08 6.78 -4.06
C ALA A 244 22.90 7.95 -3.51
N THR A 245 23.83 7.65 -2.61
CA THR A 245 24.72 8.65 -1.99
C THR A 245 26.00 8.89 -2.82
N ARG A 246 26.19 8.10 -3.89
CA ARG A 246 27.35 8.16 -4.77
C ARG A 246 26.94 8.01 -6.22
N PHE A 247 27.58 8.75 -7.11
CA PHE A 247 27.48 8.52 -8.54
C PHE A 247 28.17 7.21 -8.90
N THR A 248 27.56 6.47 -9.86
CA THR A 248 28.20 5.27 -10.40
C THR A 248 29.52 5.62 -11.08
N LYS A 249 30.48 4.70 -10.99
CA LYS A 249 31.73 4.74 -11.77
C LYS A 249 31.74 3.71 -12.87
N ASN A 250 30.65 2.94 -13.01
CA ASN A 250 30.53 1.94 -14.07
C ASN A 250 30.33 2.64 -15.42
N PRO A 251 31.23 2.44 -16.41
CA PRO A 251 31.12 3.10 -17.73
C PRO A 251 29.81 2.79 -18.46
N LYS A 252 29.25 1.58 -18.29
CA LYS A 252 27.98 1.20 -18.94
C LYS A 252 26.79 1.94 -18.31
N GLU A 253 26.80 2.14 -17.01
CA GLU A 253 25.74 2.88 -16.31
C GLU A 253 25.83 4.38 -16.62
N LEU A 254 27.04 4.93 -16.74
CA LEU A 254 27.26 6.33 -17.14
C LEU A 254 26.82 6.63 -18.57
N LEU A 255 26.79 5.61 -19.44
CA LEU A 255 26.28 5.74 -20.81
C LEU A 255 24.73 5.80 -20.88
N ILE A 256 24.05 5.34 -19.84
CA ILE A 256 22.57 5.25 -19.78
C ILE A 256 21.98 6.46 -19.04
N ALA A 257 22.77 7.14 -18.22
CA ALA A 257 22.38 8.32 -17.46
C ALA A 257 22.47 9.60 -18.28
#